data_4772cf3825dbb613803a07c9e0e15345
#
_entry.id   4772cf3825dbb613803a07c9e0e15345
#
_cell.length_a   1.000
_cell.length_b   1.000
_cell.length_c   1.000
_cell.angle_alpha   90.00
_cell.angle_beta   90.00
_cell.angle_gamma   90.00
#
_symmetry.space_group_name_H-M   'P 1'
#
loop_
_entity.id
_entity.type
_entity.pdbx_description
1 polymer ?
#
loop_
_entity_poly.entity_id
_entity_poly.type
_entity_poly.pdbx_seq_one_letter_code
_entity_poly.pdbx_strand_id
1 'polypeptide(L)'
;MNTSLLKKNISNIILSKSNSDINFFTTKNSFLDKNFTSLNDVFLEINRISQQEYGVQSKELNFSSKKYDKNNLISFDNGILLINSFFTKLKKNCLMFFRLEKPILFNNIKSTDIIFTLLTPKNFKTSHKLQILAKLTRILQSSNIRKEIKGVKNPEDVLALLLLTSS
;
A
#
# COMPACT_ATOMS: atom_id res chain seq x y z
N MET A 1 27.10 -2.73 -6.34
CA MET A 1 26.04 -2.69 -7.37
C MET A 1 25.77 -1.24 -7.75
N ASN A 2 25.88 -0.91 -9.00
CA ASN A 2 25.91 0.47 -9.48
C ASN A 2 24.48 1.05 -9.53
N THR A 3 24.15 2.01 -8.67
CA THR A 3 22.84 2.67 -8.55
C THR A 3 22.34 3.29 -9.85
N SER A 4 23.24 3.68 -10.76
CA SER A 4 22.90 4.26 -12.06
C SER A 4 22.33 3.23 -13.04
N LEU A 5 22.82 2.00 -13.02
CA LEU A 5 22.31 0.88 -13.83
C LEU A 5 20.92 0.43 -13.37
N LEU A 6 20.69 0.41 -12.04
CA LEU A 6 19.38 0.13 -11.48
C LEU A 6 18.34 1.18 -11.91
N LYS A 7 18.69 2.47 -11.84
CA LYS A 7 17.79 3.57 -12.26
C LYS A 7 17.46 3.51 -13.76
N LYS A 8 18.44 3.17 -14.60
CA LYS A 8 18.24 3.05 -16.06
C LYS A 8 17.40 1.83 -16.43
N ASN A 9 17.57 0.71 -15.72
CA ASN A 9 16.74 -0.49 -15.90
C ASN A 9 15.30 -0.26 -15.40
N ILE A 10 15.11 0.45 -14.29
CA ILE A 10 13.79 0.81 -13.76
C ILE A 10 13.05 1.71 -14.76
N SER A 11 13.70 2.73 -15.33
CA SER A 11 13.10 3.61 -16.35
C SER A 11 12.68 2.83 -17.60
N ASN A 12 13.49 1.89 -18.05
CA ASN A 12 13.17 1.03 -19.20
C ASN A 12 12.03 0.05 -18.92
N ILE A 13 11.95 -0.50 -17.70
CA ILE A 13 10.88 -1.39 -17.26
C ILE A 13 9.55 -0.61 -17.14
N ILE A 14 9.58 0.62 -16.65
CA ILE A 14 8.40 1.50 -16.57
C ILE A 14 7.87 1.83 -17.96
N LEU A 15 8.75 2.10 -18.94
CA LEU A 15 8.37 2.43 -20.31
C LEU A 15 7.89 1.22 -21.12
N SER A 16 8.38 0.00 -20.83
CA SER A 16 8.02 -1.22 -21.56
C SER A 16 6.76 -1.92 -21.02
N LYS A 17 6.31 -1.60 -19.80
CA LYS A 17 5.16 -2.25 -19.14
C LYS A 17 3.98 -1.30 -18.94
N SER A 18 3.50 -0.69 -20.03
CA SER A 18 2.30 0.18 -20.02
C SER A 18 0.98 -0.51 -19.60
N ASN A 19 1.01 -1.81 -19.27
CA ASN A 19 -0.16 -2.62 -18.90
C ASN A 19 -0.08 -3.26 -17.51
N SER A 20 0.78 -2.78 -16.58
CA SER A 20 0.76 -3.34 -15.23
C SER A 20 -0.36 -2.70 -14.40
N ASP A 21 -1.21 -3.54 -13.81
CA ASP A 21 -2.36 -3.13 -12.97
C ASP A 21 -1.95 -2.38 -11.69
N ILE A 22 -0.65 -2.12 -11.46
CA ILE A 22 -0.09 -1.42 -10.29
C ILE A 22 0.52 -0.06 -10.64
N ASN A 23 0.27 0.47 -11.83
CA ASN A 23 0.78 1.78 -12.29
C ASN A 23 0.28 2.98 -11.47
N PHE A 24 -0.65 2.77 -10.54
CA PHE A 24 -1.18 3.81 -9.66
C PHE A 24 -0.38 3.99 -8.36
N PHE A 25 0.64 3.16 -8.10
CA PHE A 25 1.56 3.39 -6.98
C PHE A 25 2.56 4.48 -7.37
N THR A 26 2.71 5.46 -6.50
CA THR A 26 3.68 6.55 -6.67
C THR A 26 4.57 6.66 -5.43
N THR A 27 5.77 7.18 -5.60
CA THR A 27 6.71 7.39 -4.50
C THR A 27 6.18 8.37 -3.44
N LYS A 28 5.30 9.28 -3.82
CA LYS A 28 4.60 10.20 -2.90
C LYS A 28 3.76 9.49 -1.84
N ASN A 29 3.34 8.27 -2.12
CA ASN A 29 2.50 7.46 -1.23
C ASN A 29 3.31 6.42 -0.45
N SER A 30 4.64 6.53 -0.44
CA SER A 30 5.55 5.63 0.25
C SER A 30 6.18 6.34 1.44
N PHE A 31 5.90 5.86 2.65
CA PHE A 31 6.29 6.48 3.90
C PHE A 31 7.14 5.49 4.70
N LEU A 32 8.43 5.79 4.79
CA LEU A 32 9.39 4.96 5.51
C LEU A 32 9.55 5.44 6.96
N ASP A 33 9.76 4.48 7.85
CA ASP A 33 10.16 4.67 9.24
C ASP A 33 9.21 5.60 10.02
N LYS A 34 7.90 5.34 9.86
CA LYS A 34 6.85 6.05 10.58
C LYS A 34 6.74 5.54 12.02
N ASN A 35 6.65 6.48 12.95
CA ASN A 35 6.47 6.19 14.38
C ASN A 35 4.98 6.25 14.74
N PHE A 36 4.26 5.19 14.40
CA PHE A 36 2.87 4.99 14.82
C PHE A 36 2.83 4.03 16.01
N THR A 37 1.91 4.27 16.95
CA THR A 37 1.75 3.46 18.15
C THR A 37 0.54 2.54 18.09
N SER A 38 -0.37 2.79 17.16
CA SER A 38 -1.61 2.05 17.01
C SER A 38 -2.10 2.03 15.55
N LEU A 39 -2.99 1.10 15.24
CA LEU A 39 -3.68 1.09 13.95
C LEU A 39 -4.53 2.35 13.73
N ASN A 40 -5.00 2.98 14.82
CA ASN A 40 -5.74 4.23 14.74
C ASN A 40 -4.86 5.37 14.20
N ASP A 41 -3.58 5.43 14.56
CA ASP A 41 -2.63 6.42 14.03
C ASP A 41 -2.46 6.25 12.51
N VAL A 42 -2.40 5.00 12.06
CA VAL A 42 -2.36 4.68 10.62
C VAL A 42 -3.62 5.18 9.91
N PHE A 43 -4.80 4.94 10.47
CA PHE A 43 -6.07 5.42 9.90
C PHE A 43 -6.15 6.94 9.86
N LEU A 44 -5.70 7.63 10.89
CA LEU A 44 -5.64 9.10 10.91
C LEU A 44 -4.72 9.63 9.80
N GLU A 45 -3.57 9.01 9.59
CA GLU A 45 -2.65 9.41 8.53
C GLU A 45 -3.21 9.11 7.13
N ILE A 46 -3.84 7.95 6.92
CA ILE A 46 -4.53 7.64 5.66
C ILE A 46 -5.62 8.69 5.37
N ASN A 47 -6.40 9.07 6.40
CA ASN A 47 -7.43 10.09 6.27
C ASN A 47 -6.82 11.44 5.88
N ARG A 48 -5.74 11.86 6.54
CA ARG A 48 -5.03 13.11 6.25
C ARG A 48 -4.53 13.15 4.81
N ILE A 49 -3.85 12.11 4.35
CA ILE A 49 -3.33 12.01 3.00
C ILE A 49 -4.48 11.98 1.98
N SER A 50 -5.52 11.20 2.25
CA SER A 50 -6.67 11.09 1.35
C SER A 50 -7.38 12.43 1.15
N GLN A 51 -7.48 13.22 2.21
CA GLN A 51 -8.08 14.54 2.16
C GLN A 51 -7.19 15.55 1.43
N GLN A 52 -5.90 15.59 1.74
CA GLN A 52 -4.97 16.58 1.20
C GLN A 52 -4.59 16.30 -0.26
N GLU A 53 -4.27 15.05 -0.58
CA GLU A 53 -3.72 14.69 -1.90
C GLU A 53 -4.80 14.25 -2.90
N TYR A 54 -5.94 13.74 -2.42
CA TYR A 54 -6.98 13.17 -3.27
C TYR A 54 -8.33 13.88 -3.16
N GLY A 55 -8.45 14.90 -2.32
CA GLY A 55 -9.67 15.69 -2.14
C GLY A 55 -10.87 14.89 -1.61
N VAL A 56 -10.62 13.79 -0.90
CA VAL A 56 -11.68 12.98 -0.28
C VAL A 56 -12.29 13.76 0.88
N GLN A 57 -13.60 13.88 0.91
CA GLN A 57 -14.27 14.65 1.97
C GLN A 57 -14.22 13.95 3.32
N SER A 58 -14.06 14.71 4.40
CA SER A 58 -13.95 14.17 5.76
C SER A 58 -15.10 13.26 6.17
N LYS A 59 -16.31 13.51 5.68
CA LYS A 59 -17.49 12.65 5.94
C LYS A 59 -17.42 11.25 5.29
N GLU A 60 -16.57 11.09 4.26
CA GLU A 60 -16.30 9.79 3.63
C GLU A 60 -15.20 9.02 4.34
N LEU A 61 -14.43 9.71 5.20
CA LEU A 61 -13.28 9.17 5.91
C LEU A 61 -13.75 8.47 7.20
N ASN A 62 -14.31 7.29 7.06
CA ASN A 62 -14.74 6.47 8.21
C ASN A 62 -13.68 5.44 8.63
N PHE A 63 -12.40 5.74 8.42
CA PHE A 63 -11.32 4.96 8.98
C PHE A 63 -11.25 5.21 10.49
N SER A 64 -11.98 4.43 11.25
CA SER A 64 -11.80 4.32 12.68
C SER A 64 -11.78 2.85 13.06
N SER A 65 -10.96 2.50 14.03
CA SER A 65 -10.83 1.13 14.55
C SER A 65 -12.17 0.52 15.02
N LYS A 66 -13.17 1.36 15.32
CA LYS A 66 -14.51 0.96 15.77
C LYS A 66 -15.47 0.66 14.63
N LYS A 67 -15.26 1.22 13.43
CA LYS A 67 -16.19 1.12 12.30
C LYS A 67 -15.60 0.39 11.09
N TYR A 68 -14.36 -0.04 11.17
CA TYR A 68 -13.72 -0.69 10.05
C TYR A 68 -14.22 -2.13 9.93
N ASP A 69 -14.78 -2.46 8.77
CA ASP A 69 -15.19 -3.82 8.47
C ASP A 69 -13.93 -4.73 8.41
N LYS A 70 -13.91 -5.76 9.23
CA LYS A 70 -12.83 -6.75 9.28
C LYS A 70 -12.52 -7.36 7.90
N ASN A 71 -13.50 -7.39 7.00
CA ASN A 71 -13.36 -7.88 5.64
C ASN A 71 -12.45 -7.02 4.76
N ASN A 72 -12.17 -5.78 5.19
CA ASN A 72 -11.30 -4.85 4.49
C ASN A 72 -9.85 -4.86 5.00
N LEU A 73 -9.55 -5.69 5.99
CA LEU A 73 -8.23 -5.86 6.58
C LEU A 73 -7.71 -7.27 6.31
N ILE A 74 -6.65 -7.40 5.54
CA ILE A 74 -6.01 -8.67 5.23
C ILE A 74 -4.66 -8.70 5.93
N SER A 75 -4.53 -9.50 6.98
CA SER A 75 -3.30 -9.69 7.72
C SER A 75 -2.58 -10.94 7.23
N PHE A 76 -1.33 -10.79 6.82
CA PHE A 76 -0.46 -11.87 6.41
C PHE A 76 0.38 -12.36 7.59
N ASP A 77 0.77 -13.64 7.59
CA ASP A 77 1.54 -14.24 8.69
C ASP A 77 2.98 -13.72 8.75
N ASN A 78 3.45 -13.07 7.70
CA ASN A 78 4.75 -12.41 7.64
C ASN A 78 4.79 -10.99 8.23
N GLY A 79 3.75 -10.56 8.97
CA GLY A 79 3.68 -9.25 9.62
C GLY A 79 3.34 -8.08 8.69
N ILE A 80 2.78 -8.37 7.52
CA ILE A 80 2.26 -7.39 6.57
C ILE A 80 0.75 -7.27 6.74
N LEU A 81 0.23 -6.05 6.68
CA LEU A 81 -1.21 -5.74 6.68
C LEU A 81 -1.59 -5.05 5.37
N LEU A 82 -2.61 -5.53 4.70
CA LEU A 82 -3.24 -4.87 3.57
C LEU A 82 -4.61 -4.32 3.99
N ILE A 83 -4.75 -3.00 3.92
CA ILE A 83 -5.99 -2.27 4.15
C ILE A 83 -6.62 -1.98 2.79
N ASN A 84 -7.90 -2.30 2.62
CA ASN A 84 -8.62 -2.06 1.38
C ASN A 84 -9.87 -1.23 1.66
N SER A 85 -10.06 -0.14 0.90
CA SER A 85 -11.26 0.68 1.01
C SER A 85 -11.63 1.35 -0.32
N PHE A 86 -12.81 1.96 -0.35
CA PHE A 86 -13.27 2.70 -1.51
C PHE A 86 -13.89 4.04 -1.09
N PHE A 87 -13.79 5.02 -1.98
CA PHE A 87 -14.37 6.34 -1.79
C PHE A 87 -15.15 6.81 -3.01
N THR A 88 -16.24 7.48 -2.78
CA THR A 88 -17.15 7.95 -3.84
C THR A 88 -16.49 8.98 -4.75
N LYS A 89 -15.68 9.87 -4.19
CA LYS A 89 -15.03 10.97 -4.93
C LYS A 89 -13.60 10.70 -5.38
N LEU A 90 -13.07 9.53 -5.09
CA LEU A 90 -11.77 9.14 -5.59
C LEU A 90 -11.86 8.93 -7.11
N LYS A 91 -10.98 9.57 -7.88
CA LYS A 91 -11.00 9.52 -9.36
C LYS A 91 -10.21 8.35 -9.94
N LYS A 92 -9.21 7.86 -9.22
CA LYS A 92 -8.34 6.76 -9.64
C LYS A 92 -7.84 5.99 -8.43
N ASN A 93 -7.37 4.76 -8.67
CA ASN A 93 -6.80 3.94 -7.61
C ASN A 93 -5.59 4.63 -6.96
N CYS A 94 -5.44 4.38 -5.66
CA CYS A 94 -4.30 4.83 -4.89
C CYS A 94 -3.79 3.66 -4.04
N LEU A 95 -2.49 3.42 -4.09
CA LEU A 95 -1.80 2.50 -3.19
C LEU A 95 -0.84 3.29 -2.32
N MET A 96 -1.04 3.22 -1.00
CA MET A 96 -0.14 3.81 0.00
C MET A 96 0.68 2.70 0.65
N PHE A 97 1.89 3.02 1.05
CA PHE A 97 2.79 2.14 1.76
C PHE A 97 3.34 2.82 3.01
N PHE A 98 3.29 2.10 4.13
CA PHE A 98 3.90 2.53 5.38
C PHE A 98 4.81 1.44 5.91
N ARG A 99 6.07 1.79 6.18
CA ARG A 99 6.97 1.00 6.99
C ARG A 99 7.08 1.67 8.36
N LEU A 100 6.79 0.92 9.40
CA LEU A 100 6.83 1.44 10.76
C LEU A 100 8.21 1.23 11.39
N GLU A 101 8.62 2.17 12.21
CA GLU A 101 9.85 2.07 13.00
C GLU A 101 9.75 0.94 14.02
N LYS A 102 8.58 0.81 14.64
CA LYS A 102 8.25 -0.26 15.58
C LYS A 102 6.97 -0.96 15.18
N PRO A 103 6.89 -2.29 15.34
CA PRO A 103 5.65 -3.00 15.07
C PRO A 103 4.52 -2.55 15.98
N ILE A 104 3.30 -2.54 15.44
CA ILE A 104 2.07 -2.34 16.20
C ILE A 104 1.26 -3.63 16.25
N LEU A 105 0.44 -3.78 17.28
CA LEU A 105 -0.44 -4.93 17.41
C LEU A 105 -1.73 -4.71 16.63
N PHE A 106 -2.06 -5.67 15.78
CA PHE A 106 -3.34 -5.76 15.11
C PHE A 106 -4.20 -6.82 15.79
N ASN A 107 -5.41 -6.43 16.22
CA ASN A 107 -6.33 -7.29 16.99
C ASN A 107 -5.70 -7.92 18.26
N ASN A 108 -4.74 -7.25 18.89
CA ASN A 108 -4.00 -7.68 20.09
C ASN A 108 -3.26 -9.04 19.93
N ILE A 109 -3.14 -9.57 18.72
CA ILE A 109 -2.54 -10.88 18.48
C ILE A 109 -1.42 -10.82 17.46
N LYS A 110 -1.65 -10.14 16.34
CA LYS A 110 -0.68 -10.07 15.24
C LYS A 110 0.10 -8.78 15.27
N SER A 111 1.43 -8.89 15.20
CA SER A 111 2.35 -7.76 15.09
C SER A 111 2.54 -7.39 13.62
N THR A 112 2.38 -6.12 13.28
CA THR A 112 2.59 -5.60 11.93
C THR A 112 3.45 -4.34 11.94
N ASP A 113 4.35 -4.24 10.99
CA ASP A 113 5.22 -3.07 10.77
C ASP A 113 5.32 -2.66 9.30
N ILE A 114 4.64 -3.38 8.42
CA ILE A 114 4.52 -3.10 7.00
C ILE A 114 3.04 -3.06 6.65
N ILE A 115 2.58 -1.90 6.15
CA ILE A 115 1.18 -1.68 5.86
C ILE A 115 1.03 -1.17 4.44
N PHE A 116 0.22 -1.85 3.65
CA PHE A 116 -0.27 -1.37 2.37
C PHE A 116 -1.72 -0.95 2.49
N THR A 117 -2.08 0.15 1.84
CA THR A 117 -3.45 0.64 1.80
C THR A 117 -3.87 0.86 0.35
N LEU A 118 -4.82 0.05 -0.11
CA LEU A 118 -5.42 0.19 -1.42
C LEU A 118 -6.74 0.96 -1.30
N LEU A 119 -6.79 2.13 -1.92
CA LEU A 119 -8.00 2.92 -2.06
C LEU A 119 -8.48 2.86 -3.51
N THR A 120 -9.77 2.56 -3.70
CA THR A 120 -10.36 2.46 -5.04
C THR A 120 -11.58 3.39 -5.16
N PRO A 121 -11.88 3.93 -6.36
CA PRO A 121 -13.14 4.62 -6.61
C PRO A 121 -14.32 3.69 -6.38
N LYS A 122 -15.41 4.22 -5.81
CA LYS A 122 -16.63 3.43 -5.58
C LYS A 122 -17.18 2.82 -6.88
N ASN A 123 -17.09 3.56 -7.98
CA ASN A 123 -17.60 3.14 -9.29
C ASN A 123 -16.61 2.29 -10.09
N PHE A 124 -15.49 1.90 -9.50
CA PHE A 124 -14.51 1.03 -10.16
C PHE A 124 -15.08 -0.38 -10.36
N LYS A 125 -14.88 -0.96 -11.57
CA LYS A 125 -15.40 -2.30 -11.87
C LYS A 125 -14.92 -3.32 -10.84
N THR A 126 -15.86 -4.05 -10.25
CA THR A 126 -15.58 -5.06 -9.21
C THR A 126 -14.55 -6.09 -9.68
N SER A 127 -14.63 -6.54 -10.94
CA SER A 127 -13.66 -7.48 -11.52
C SER A 127 -12.23 -6.94 -11.51
N HIS A 128 -12.03 -5.69 -11.90
CA HIS A 128 -10.70 -5.05 -11.87
C HIS A 128 -10.18 -4.87 -10.45
N LYS A 129 -11.07 -4.50 -9.51
CA LYS A 129 -10.72 -4.38 -8.08
C LYS A 129 -10.23 -5.72 -7.53
N LEU A 130 -10.94 -6.81 -7.83
CA LEU A 130 -10.57 -8.16 -7.41
C LEU A 130 -9.25 -8.61 -8.03
N GLN A 131 -8.98 -8.29 -9.30
CA GLN A 131 -7.71 -8.56 -9.95
C GLN A 131 -6.54 -7.86 -9.26
N ILE A 132 -6.69 -6.57 -8.93
CA ILE A 132 -5.66 -5.80 -8.22
C ILE A 132 -5.42 -6.39 -6.82
N LEU A 133 -6.49 -6.69 -6.08
CA LEU A 133 -6.38 -7.30 -4.75
C LEU A 133 -5.70 -8.67 -4.82
N ALA A 134 -6.08 -9.52 -5.76
CA ALA A 134 -5.48 -10.84 -5.95
C ALA A 134 -3.98 -10.73 -6.26
N LYS A 135 -3.60 -9.77 -7.11
CA LYS A 135 -2.20 -9.53 -7.47
C LYS A 135 -1.40 -9.02 -6.26
N LEU A 136 -1.91 -8.04 -5.53
CA LEU A 136 -1.27 -7.55 -4.31
C LEU A 136 -1.14 -8.66 -3.27
N THR A 137 -2.18 -9.42 -3.03
CA THR A 137 -2.18 -10.55 -2.09
C THR A 137 -1.09 -11.55 -2.44
N ARG A 138 -0.96 -11.92 -3.72
CA ARG A 138 0.08 -12.85 -4.19
C ARG A 138 1.49 -12.32 -3.93
N ILE A 139 1.73 -11.04 -4.21
CA ILE A 139 3.02 -10.40 -3.95
C ILE A 139 3.31 -10.40 -2.44
N LEU A 140 2.36 -9.95 -1.63
CA LEU A 140 2.55 -9.74 -0.20
C LEU A 140 2.63 -11.04 0.62
N GLN A 141 2.11 -12.15 0.08
CA GLN A 141 2.26 -13.49 0.69
C GLN A 141 3.64 -14.12 0.48
N SER A 142 4.42 -13.64 -0.49
CA SER A 142 5.74 -14.20 -0.78
C SER A 142 6.63 -14.18 0.46
N SER A 143 7.30 -15.29 0.75
CA SER A 143 8.17 -15.43 1.92
C SER A 143 9.34 -14.43 1.96
N ASN A 144 9.80 -13.99 0.80
CA ASN A 144 10.93 -13.08 0.67
C ASN A 144 10.53 -11.60 0.71
N ILE A 145 9.27 -11.27 0.37
CA ILE A 145 8.82 -9.88 0.20
C ILE A 145 9.06 -9.03 1.44
N ARG A 146 8.80 -9.59 2.63
CA ARG A 146 9.03 -8.87 3.89
C ARG A 146 10.49 -8.47 4.05
N LYS A 147 11.43 -9.41 3.82
CA LYS A 147 12.86 -9.15 3.92
C LYS A 147 13.31 -8.05 2.95
N GLU A 148 12.81 -8.11 1.72
CA GLU A 148 13.13 -7.15 0.68
C GLU A 148 12.57 -5.76 1.02
N ILE A 149 11.32 -5.66 1.46
CA ILE A 149 10.70 -4.40 1.90
C ILE A 149 11.42 -3.81 3.12
N LYS A 150 11.85 -4.64 4.07
CA LYS A 150 12.65 -4.18 5.21
C LYS A 150 13.99 -3.59 4.80
N GLY A 151 14.57 -4.08 3.72
CA GLY A 151 15.87 -3.63 3.19
C GLY A 151 15.80 -2.37 2.34
N VAL A 152 14.62 -1.90 1.90
CA VAL A 152 14.51 -0.70 1.07
C VAL A 152 14.95 0.56 1.83
N LYS A 153 15.66 1.45 1.14
CA LYS A 153 16.21 2.68 1.74
C LYS A 153 15.47 3.94 1.33
N ASN A 154 14.73 3.88 0.24
CA ASN A 154 14.00 5.03 -0.30
C ASN A 154 12.68 4.58 -0.96
N PRO A 155 11.74 5.51 -1.21
CA PRO A 155 10.45 5.22 -1.84
C PRO A 155 10.55 4.59 -3.24
N GLU A 156 11.58 4.93 -4.00
CA GLU A 156 11.82 4.41 -5.35
C GLU A 156 12.11 2.89 -5.32
N ASP A 157 12.80 2.41 -4.28
CA ASP A 157 13.07 0.99 -4.11
C ASP A 157 11.78 0.18 -3.87
N VAL A 158 10.82 0.75 -3.14
CA VAL A 158 9.49 0.12 -2.93
C VAL A 158 8.75 -0.01 -4.25
N LEU A 159 8.74 1.06 -5.05
CA LEU A 159 8.11 1.03 -6.38
C LEU A 159 8.76 -0.01 -7.29
N ALA A 160 10.10 -0.06 -7.32
CA ALA A 160 10.84 -1.03 -8.11
C ALA A 160 10.51 -2.47 -7.69
N LEU A 161 10.45 -2.73 -6.39
CA LEU A 161 10.14 -4.05 -5.85
C LEU A 161 8.73 -4.50 -6.26
N LEU A 162 7.72 -3.65 -6.14
CA LEU A 162 6.34 -3.96 -6.53
C LEU A 162 6.23 -4.22 -8.05
N LEU A 163 6.94 -3.47 -8.87
CA LEU A 163 6.94 -3.65 -10.33
C LEU A 163 7.63 -4.95 -10.75
N LEU A 164 8.76 -5.29 -10.13
CA LEU A 164 9.50 -6.52 -10.44
C LEU A 164 8.74 -7.79 -10.03
N THR A 165 8.06 -7.75 -8.87
CA THR A 165 7.30 -8.89 -8.36
C THR A 165 5.91 -9.02 -9.00
N SER A 166 5.46 -8.02 -9.75
CA SER A 166 4.16 -8.02 -10.44
C SER A 166 4.18 -8.67 -11.84
N SER A 167 5.32 -9.15 -12.26
CA SER A 167 5.52 -9.77 -13.60
C SER A 167 5.04 -11.21 -13.65
#